data_e5c1c80f131a1ad06b3271b5b169c143
#
_entry.id   e5c1c80f131a1ad06b3271b5b169c143
#
_cell.length_a   1.000
_cell.length_b   1.000
_cell.length_c   1.000
_cell.angle_alpha   90.00
_cell.angle_beta   90.00
_cell.angle_gamma   90.00
#
_symmetry.space_group_name_H-M   'P 1'
#
loop_
_entity.id
_entity.type
_entity.pdbx_description
1 polymer ?
#
loop_
_entity_poly.entity_id
_entity_poly.type
_entity_poly.pdbx_seq_one_letter_code
_entity_poly.pdbx_strand_id
1 'polypeptide(L)'
;MGIFVADECSPRFDQTNKEGLPWVGFKNMEQISDKPTEKNFEFMYRLNRDYPDHITVASIMGSSVEEWKELAKMAEQAGAKLIEGNFSCPQMTSHDMGSDVGTNNELVESYSRAVSETTKIPFIAKMTPNCKNMEEHAAAALRGGAAAVSAINTIKSITNISFENNTAMPVVDGKSSISGYSGAAVKPIALRFCTQVQQSADVHKLAAANGHDYGHGHEMSGIGGIETWRDAAEFLAVGCRNVQVTTAIMQYGYRIVEDMINGMGHFMEERGYNKLDDFIGCALSNIIPAEDLNRDYKLLPNFDYDKCVGCGRCYVSCYDAAHQAIDWNEEKRRPELNDNCVGCHLCLNVCPVQECITPGEIKWKEGRTQTEISFRNFIFCQFNANLLNLIVRFAQSGSIRKNHRNSFYINISINNITRSSGNIRNNCNISFYYGVYQA
;
A
#
# COMPACT_ATOMS: atom_id res chain seq x y z
N MET A 1 0.00 12.37 16.67
CA MET A 1 -0.05 12.81 18.10
C MET A 1 -1.28 13.64 18.28
N GLY A 2 -1.99 13.48 19.37
CA GLY A 2 -3.15 14.30 19.74
C GLY A 2 -2.87 14.98 21.08
N ILE A 3 -3.71 15.90 21.49
CA ILE A 3 -3.55 16.63 22.77
C ILE A 3 -3.86 15.75 23.97
N PHE A 4 -4.71 14.74 23.81
CA PHE A 4 -5.04 13.80 24.87
C PHE A 4 -4.31 12.46 24.71
N VAL A 5 -4.15 11.76 25.84
CA VAL A 5 -3.63 10.40 25.90
C VAL A 5 -4.80 9.43 25.77
N ALA A 6 -4.67 8.43 24.91
CA ALA A 6 -5.67 7.38 24.81
C ALA A 6 -5.53 6.37 25.95
N ASP A 7 -6.64 6.03 26.59
CA ASP A 7 -6.73 4.91 27.52
C ASP A 7 -7.04 3.65 26.69
N GLU A 8 -5.98 2.94 26.31
CA GLU A 8 -6.03 1.86 25.36
C GLU A 8 -6.58 0.57 25.97
N CYS A 9 -7.46 -0.12 25.23
CA CYS A 9 -8.00 -1.41 25.63
C CYS A 9 -6.96 -2.54 25.55
N SER A 10 -7.22 -3.66 26.23
CA SER A 10 -6.40 -4.86 26.20
C SER A 10 -7.26 -6.14 26.20
N PRO A 11 -7.05 -7.08 25.26
CA PRO A 11 -6.17 -7.03 24.10
C PRO A 11 -6.67 -6.07 22.99
N ARG A 12 -5.78 -5.64 22.09
CA ARG A 12 -6.15 -4.68 21.02
C ARG A 12 -5.79 -5.12 19.61
N PHE A 13 -5.11 -6.25 19.45
CA PHE A 13 -4.70 -6.77 18.15
C PHE A 13 -5.30 -8.14 17.85
N ASP A 14 -5.58 -8.36 16.58
CA ASP A 14 -5.96 -9.66 16.01
C ASP A 14 -5.43 -9.79 14.59
N GLN A 15 -5.25 -11.02 14.11
CA GLN A 15 -4.68 -11.31 12.81
C GLN A 15 -5.57 -12.20 11.97
N THR A 16 -5.41 -12.15 10.64
CA THR A 16 -6.06 -13.06 9.70
C THR A 16 -5.02 -13.88 8.96
N ASN A 17 -4.96 -15.16 9.27
CA ASN A 17 -4.27 -16.19 8.51
C ASN A 17 -4.65 -17.58 9.04
N LYS A 18 -4.03 -18.59 8.46
CA LYS A 18 -4.01 -19.94 9.06
C LYS A 18 -2.84 -20.04 10.03
N GLU A 19 -3.01 -20.82 11.09
CA GLU A 19 -1.96 -21.11 12.06
C GLU A 19 -0.64 -21.51 11.39
N GLY A 20 0.46 -20.93 11.85
CA GLY A 20 1.80 -21.19 11.33
C GLY A 20 2.16 -20.50 10.01
N LEU A 21 1.27 -19.67 9.44
CA LEU A 21 1.55 -18.90 8.24
C LEU A 21 1.76 -17.41 8.55
N PRO A 22 2.44 -16.65 7.67
CA PRO A 22 2.56 -15.21 7.79
C PRO A 22 1.18 -14.52 7.83
N TRP A 23 1.10 -13.36 8.45
CA TRP A 23 -0.13 -12.57 8.50
C TRP A 23 -0.55 -12.14 7.08
N VAL A 24 -1.78 -12.40 6.73
CA VAL A 24 -2.39 -11.83 5.52
C VAL A 24 -2.94 -10.45 5.82
N GLY A 25 -3.46 -10.27 7.04
CA GLY A 25 -3.98 -9.00 7.51
C GLY A 25 -3.90 -8.90 9.02
N PHE A 26 -4.04 -7.67 9.48
CA PHE A 26 -3.82 -7.30 10.87
C PHE A 26 -4.84 -6.26 11.31
N LYS A 27 -5.60 -6.58 12.35
CA LYS A 27 -6.59 -5.69 12.97
C LYS A 27 -5.99 -5.03 14.20
N ASN A 28 -6.26 -3.73 14.36
CA ASN A 28 -5.92 -3.02 15.58
C ASN A 28 -7.10 -2.16 16.08
N MET A 29 -7.17 -1.95 17.38
CA MET A 29 -8.14 -1.08 18.06
C MET A 29 -7.47 0.10 18.76
N GLU A 30 -6.22 0.39 18.45
CA GLU A 30 -5.50 1.55 19.01
C GLU A 30 -6.05 2.86 18.43
N GLN A 31 -6.10 3.88 19.27
CA GLN A 31 -6.64 5.19 18.89
C GLN A 31 -5.54 6.16 18.48
N ILE A 32 -4.80 6.71 19.43
CA ILE A 32 -3.72 7.68 19.17
C ILE A 32 -2.45 7.30 19.92
N SER A 33 -2.13 7.93 21.02
CA SER A 33 -0.92 7.66 21.78
C SER A 33 -1.24 7.40 23.25
N ASP A 34 -0.52 6.43 23.82
CA ASP A 34 -0.50 6.16 25.26
C ASP A 34 0.41 7.13 26.04
N LYS A 35 1.05 8.09 25.34
CA LYS A 35 1.99 9.06 25.94
C LYS A 35 1.51 10.49 25.76
N PRO A 36 1.77 11.36 26.75
CA PRO A 36 1.50 12.78 26.61
C PRO A 36 2.15 13.40 25.38
N THR A 37 1.50 14.38 24.80
CA THR A 37 1.95 15.07 23.59
C THR A 37 3.36 15.64 23.72
N GLU A 38 3.66 16.26 24.85
CA GLU A 38 4.98 16.83 25.16
C GLU A 38 6.07 15.76 25.14
N LYS A 39 5.76 14.56 25.63
CA LYS A 39 6.71 13.45 25.63
C LYS A 39 6.99 12.95 24.23
N ASN A 40 5.98 12.92 23.39
CA ASN A 40 6.14 12.55 21.97
C ASN A 40 7.01 13.58 21.23
N PHE A 41 6.81 14.87 21.45
CA PHE A 41 7.64 15.92 20.86
C PHE A 41 9.06 15.93 21.43
N GLU A 42 9.27 15.61 22.72
CA GLU A 42 10.60 15.41 23.30
C GLU A 42 11.35 14.28 22.55
N PHE A 43 10.69 13.16 22.28
CA PHE A 43 11.30 12.06 21.52
C PHE A 43 11.66 12.50 20.09
N MET A 44 10.79 13.25 19.42
CA MET A 44 11.06 13.80 18.09
C MET A 44 12.26 14.74 18.10
N TYR A 45 12.34 15.65 19.06
CA TYR A 45 13.50 16.53 19.25
C TYR A 45 14.78 15.75 19.41
N ARG A 46 14.77 14.68 20.22
CA ARG A 46 15.94 13.80 20.43
C ARG A 46 16.33 13.08 19.13
N LEU A 47 15.37 12.58 18.35
CA LEU A 47 15.65 11.96 17.06
C LEU A 47 16.31 12.94 16.08
N ASN A 48 15.80 14.15 15.96
CA ASN A 48 16.37 15.16 15.10
C ASN A 48 17.80 15.56 15.51
N ARG A 49 18.07 15.58 16.82
CA ARG A 49 19.40 15.87 17.37
C ARG A 49 20.39 14.73 17.09
N ASP A 50 19.95 13.48 17.35
CA ASP A 50 20.81 12.30 17.30
C ASP A 50 21.00 11.77 15.86
N TYR A 51 20.06 12.09 14.95
CA TYR A 51 20.03 11.66 13.55
C TYR A 51 19.70 12.84 12.61
N PRO A 52 20.58 13.87 12.51
CA PRO A 52 20.26 15.11 11.81
C PRO A 52 20.06 14.96 10.29
N ASP A 53 20.64 13.91 9.70
CA ASP A 53 20.55 13.60 8.28
C ASP A 53 19.26 12.86 7.90
N HIS A 54 18.41 12.50 8.89
CA HIS A 54 17.14 11.83 8.66
C HIS A 54 15.99 12.83 8.66
N ILE A 55 14.97 12.51 7.87
CA ILE A 55 13.73 13.30 7.83
C ILE A 55 12.75 12.75 8.86
N THR A 56 12.43 13.55 9.86
CA THR A 56 11.35 13.21 10.80
C THR A 56 10.04 13.83 10.36
N VAL A 57 8.97 13.05 10.42
CA VAL A 57 7.61 13.47 10.07
C VAL A 57 6.73 13.39 11.30
N ALA A 58 6.11 14.51 11.68
CA ALA A 58 5.16 14.53 12.77
C ALA A 58 3.78 14.11 12.28
N SER A 59 3.30 12.94 12.72
CA SER A 59 1.91 12.56 12.48
C SER A 59 1.03 13.12 13.60
N ILE A 60 0.10 14.00 13.26
CA ILE A 60 -0.74 14.72 14.21
C ILE A 60 -2.23 14.52 13.92
N MET A 61 -3.06 14.62 14.96
CA MET A 61 -4.52 14.57 14.87
C MET A 61 -5.13 15.43 15.96
N GLY A 62 -5.99 16.36 15.59
CA GLY A 62 -6.75 17.23 16.48
C GLY A 62 -8.25 17.16 16.21
N SER A 63 -9.06 17.70 17.12
CA SER A 63 -10.53 17.75 17.05
C SER A 63 -11.07 19.13 16.69
N SER A 64 -10.23 20.15 16.69
CA SER A 64 -10.61 21.54 16.38
C SER A 64 -9.51 22.26 15.61
N VAL A 65 -9.85 23.34 14.93
CA VAL A 65 -8.89 24.21 14.21
C VAL A 65 -7.77 24.66 15.13
N GLU A 66 -8.09 24.99 16.38
CA GLU A 66 -7.14 25.46 17.38
C GLU A 66 -6.14 24.38 17.77
N GLU A 67 -6.62 23.15 18.00
CA GLU A 67 -5.76 22.01 18.29
C GLU A 67 -4.83 21.66 17.12
N TRP A 68 -5.34 21.70 15.89
CA TRP A 68 -4.51 21.47 14.70
C TRP A 68 -3.39 22.52 14.59
N LYS A 69 -3.68 23.80 14.86
CA LYS A 69 -2.68 24.88 14.87
C LYS A 69 -1.65 24.69 15.98
N GLU A 70 -2.08 24.30 17.17
CA GLU A 70 -1.19 24.09 18.32
C GLU A 70 -0.24 22.92 18.04
N LEU A 71 -0.76 21.75 17.60
CA LEU A 71 0.05 20.58 17.26
C LEU A 71 1.03 20.87 16.13
N ALA A 72 0.64 21.65 15.12
CA ALA A 72 1.53 22.04 14.02
C ALA A 72 2.71 22.90 14.53
N LYS A 73 2.45 23.86 15.41
CA LYS A 73 3.52 24.68 16.05
C LYS A 73 4.47 23.82 16.88
N MET A 74 3.92 22.89 17.68
CA MET A 74 4.73 22.00 18.51
C MET A 74 5.61 21.08 17.64
N ALA A 75 5.08 20.59 16.51
CA ALA A 75 5.82 19.78 15.55
C ALA A 75 7.00 20.55 14.94
N GLU A 76 6.77 21.81 14.52
CA GLU A 76 7.81 22.68 13.98
C GLU A 76 8.90 22.98 15.04
N GLN A 77 8.50 23.28 16.27
CA GLN A 77 9.42 23.52 17.40
C GLN A 77 10.25 22.28 17.76
N ALA A 78 9.69 21.09 17.64
CA ALA A 78 10.41 19.82 17.84
C ALA A 78 11.34 19.46 16.67
N GLY A 79 11.40 20.29 15.62
CA GLY A 79 12.29 20.13 14.47
C GLY A 79 11.79 19.16 13.41
N ALA A 80 10.48 18.84 13.39
CA ALA A 80 9.91 18.05 12.31
C ALA A 80 10.21 18.67 10.94
N LYS A 81 10.49 17.83 9.96
CA LYS A 81 10.74 18.29 8.58
C LYS A 81 9.47 18.27 7.73
N LEU A 82 8.51 17.42 8.10
CA LEU A 82 7.20 17.30 7.48
C LEU A 82 6.15 17.10 8.59
N ILE A 83 4.91 17.48 8.30
CA ILE A 83 3.73 17.13 9.13
C ILE A 83 2.83 16.23 8.30
N GLU A 84 2.38 15.11 8.89
CA GLU A 84 1.31 14.29 8.34
C GLU A 84 0.06 14.44 9.20
N GLY A 85 -1.02 14.98 8.63
CA GLY A 85 -2.31 15.14 9.29
C GLY A 85 -3.17 13.90 9.12
N ASN A 86 -3.55 13.26 10.21
CA ASN A 86 -4.35 12.06 10.18
C ASN A 86 -5.85 12.38 10.15
N PHE A 87 -6.42 12.39 8.96
CA PHE A 87 -7.85 12.49 8.69
C PHE A 87 -8.53 11.12 8.54
N SER A 88 -7.97 10.06 9.13
CA SER A 88 -8.30 8.73 8.63
C SER A 88 -8.44 7.64 9.68
N CYS A 89 -8.15 7.88 10.96
CA CYS A 89 -8.28 6.86 12.00
C CYS A 89 -9.73 6.35 12.10
N PRO A 90 -10.00 5.03 11.91
CA PRO A 90 -11.36 4.53 11.76
C PRO A 90 -12.11 4.33 13.09
N GLN A 91 -11.42 4.36 14.23
CA GLN A 91 -11.99 4.00 15.55
C GLN A 91 -12.06 5.18 16.54
N MET A 92 -12.06 6.41 16.06
CA MET A 92 -12.22 7.57 16.94
C MET A 92 -13.64 7.68 17.48
N THR A 93 -13.75 8.15 18.70
CA THR A 93 -15.03 8.30 19.42
C THR A 93 -15.70 9.65 19.18
N SER A 94 -14.98 10.62 18.58
CA SER A 94 -15.50 11.96 18.24
C SER A 94 -15.69 12.07 16.72
N HIS A 95 -16.83 12.65 16.30
CA HIS A 95 -17.13 12.96 14.90
C HIS A 95 -16.24 14.03 14.27
N ASP A 96 -15.52 14.79 15.07
CA ASP A 96 -14.59 15.83 14.62
C ASP A 96 -13.16 15.30 14.46
N MET A 97 -12.97 13.99 14.50
CA MET A 97 -11.67 13.31 14.43
C MET A 97 -11.67 12.13 13.50
N GLY A 98 -10.49 11.82 12.96
CA GLY A 98 -10.24 10.57 12.22
C GLY A 98 -11.03 10.46 10.93
N SER A 99 -11.63 9.27 10.67
CA SER A 99 -12.28 8.96 9.39
C SER A 99 -13.54 9.80 9.11
N ASP A 100 -14.21 10.32 10.13
CA ASP A 100 -15.39 11.17 9.95
C ASP A 100 -14.96 12.53 9.37
N VAL A 101 -13.81 13.07 9.80
CA VAL A 101 -13.17 14.22 9.14
C VAL A 101 -12.78 13.89 7.72
N GLY A 102 -12.08 12.77 7.50
CA GLY A 102 -11.54 12.37 6.19
C GLY A 102 -12.59 12.10 5.11
N THR A 103 -13.85 11.96 5.48
CA THR A 103 -15.01 11.85 4.55
C THR A 103 -15.80 13.15 4.41
N ASN A 104 -15.38 14.22 5.09
CA ASN A 104 -16.01 15.54 5.02
C ASN A 104 -15.05 16.55 4.38
N ASN A 105 -15.34 16.95 3.13
CA ASN A 105 -14.48 17.86 2.37
C ASN A 105 -14.26 19.22 3.05
N GLU A 106 -15.26 19.74 3.75
CA GLU A 106 -15.17 21.05 4.42
C GLU A 106 -14.20 20.98 5.61
N LEU A 107 -14.27 19.91 6.41
CA LEU A 107 -13.36 19.69 7.53
C LEU A 107 -11.93 19.39 7.04
N VAL A 108 -11.78 18.55 6.01
CA VAL A 108 -10.47 18.26 5.40
C VAL A 108 -9.81 19.56 4.92
N GLU A 109 -10.54 20.41 4.18
CA GLU A 109 -10.02 21.69 3.70
C GLU A 109 -9.69 22.64 4.85
N SER A 110 -10.59 22.76 5.85
CA SER A 110 -10.43 23.66 7.00
C SER A 110 -9.20 23.28 7.84
N TYR A 111 -9.04 22.01 8.18
CA TYR A 111 -7.92 21.56 9.00
C TYR A 111 -6.60 21.58 8.22
N SER A 112 -6.62 21.25 6.94
CA SER A 112 -5.44 21.41 6.08
C SER A 112 -4.98 22.86 6.03
N ARG A 113 -5.91 23.81 5.89
CA ARG A 113 -5.65 25.25 5.91
C ARG A 113 -5.08 25.69 7.26
N ALA A 114 -5.67 25.20 8.36
CA ALA A 114 -5.21 25.51 9.70
C ALA A 114 -3.73 25.14 9.92
N VAL A 115 -3.30 23.98 9.43
CA VAL A 115 -1.90 23.55 9.51
C VAL A 115 -1.03 24.34 8.55
N SER A 116 -1.40 24.43 7.26
CA SER A 116 -0.58 25.05 6.22
C SER A 116 -0.34 26.55 6.44
N GLU A 117 -1.29 27.26 7.05
CA GLU A 117 -1.14 28.68 7.39
C GLU A 117 -0.35 28.91 8.70
N THR A 118 -0.20 27.88 9.54
CA THR A 118 0.41 28.01 10.86
C THR A 118 1.90 27.72 10.86
N THR A 119 2.36 26.83 9.97
CA THR A 119 3.76 26.38 9.90
C THR A 119 4.33 26.54 8.50
N LYS A 120 5.67 26.61 8.40
CA LYS A 120 6.38 26.66 7.12
C LYS A 120 6.81 25.30 6.60
N ILE A 121 6.70 24.26 7.43
CA ILE A 121 7.06 22.90 7.01
C ILE A 121 5.92 22.29 6.20
N PRO A 122 6.23 21.49 5.15
CA PRO A 122 5.20 20.93 4.28
C PRO A 122 4.22 20.02 5.03
N PHE A 123 2.94 20.12 4.66
CA PHE A 123 1.85 19.35 5.23
C PHE A 123 1.38 18.28 4.27
N ILE A 124 1.28 17.04 4.75
CA ILE A 124 0.76 15.87 4.05
C ILE A 124 -0.57 15.48 4.66
N ALA A 125 -1.62 15.38 3.86
CA ALA A 125 -2.94 14.95 4.32
C ALA A 125 -3.08 13.43 4.16
N LYS A 126 -3.24 12.69 5.26
CA LYS A 126 -3.43 11.23 5.24
C LYS A 126 -4.89 10.85 5.13
N MET A 127 -5.21 10.18 4.00
CA MET A 127 -6.58 9.89 3.58
C MET A 127 -7.10 8.57 4.14
N THR A 128 -8.42 8.53 4.40
CA THR A 128 -9.14 7.32 4.80
C THR A 128 -9.59 6.51 3.58
N PRO A 129 -9.43 5.17 3.58
CA PRO A 129 -10.00 4.30 2.55
C PRO A 129 -11.50 4.02 2.78
N ASN A 130 -12.08 4.49 3.88
CA ASN A 130 -13.48 4.25 4.24
C ASN A 130 -14.42 5.25 3.53
N CYS A 131 -14.11 5.54 2.27
CA CYS A 131 -14.85 6.46 1.40
C CYS A 131 -15.03 5.84 0.01
N LYS A 132 -15.82 6.49 -0.84
CA LYS A 132 -16.04 6.06 -2.22
C LYS A 132 -15.02 6.70 -3.18
N ASN A 133 -14.86 8.01 -3.10
CA ASN A 133 -14.10 8.84 -4.03
C ASN A 133 -13.01 9.61 -3.25
N MET A 134 -11.84 9.00 -3.09
CA MET A 134 -10.74 9.61 -2.33
C MET A 134 -10.18 10.85 -3.01
N GLU A 135 -10.24 10.92 -4.34
CA GLU A 135 -9.77 12.07 -5.13
C GLU A 135 -10.48 13.38 -4.77
N GLU A 136 -11.76 13.32 -4.38
CA GLU A 136 -12.51 14.50 -3.94
C GLU A 136 -11.97 15.04 -2.61
N HIS A 137 -11.64 14.16 -1.68
CA HIS A 137 -11.09 14.51 -0.37
C HIS A 137 -9.62 14.97 -0.51
N ALA A 138 -8.85 14.35 -1.41
CA ALA A 138 -7.49 14.79 -1.75
C ALA A 138 -7.51 16.21 -2.33
N ALA A 139 -8.45 16.50 -3.25
CA ALA A 139 -8.64 17.84 -3.80
C ALA A 139 -8.99 18.86 -2.69
N ALA A 140 -9.83 18.48 -1.71
CA ALA A 140 -10.15 19.35 -0.56
C ALA A 140 -8.91 19.66 0.29
N ALA A 141 -8.06 18.66 0.56
CA ALA A 141 -6.81 18.86 1.28
C ALA A 141 -5.88 19.85 0.55
N LEU A 142 -5.73 19.69 -0.77
CA LEU A 142 -4.91 20.58 -1.61
C LEU A 142 -5.48 22.01 -1.65
N ARG A 143 -6.82 22.21 -1.70
CA ARG A 143 -7.42 23.53 -1.56
C ARG A 143 -7.11 24.17 -0.19
N GLY A 144 -6.98 23.36 0.84
CA GLY A 144 -6.52 23.77 2.17
C GLY A 144 -5.02 24.06 2.27
N GLY A 145 -4.24 23.90 1.19
CA GLY A 145 -2.82 24.19 1.16
C GLY A 145 -1.92 23.00 1.52
N ALA A 146 -2.45 21.78 1.54
CA ALA A 146 -1.60 20.60 1.68
C ALA A 146 -0.60 20.52 0.51
N ALA A 147 0.65 20.17 0.82
CA ALA A 147 1.71 19.98 -0.17
C ALA A 147 1.63 18.61 -0.83
N ALA A 148 1.09 17.62 -0.11
CA ALA A 148 0.99 16.24 -0.58
C ALA A 148 -0.20 15.53 0.09
N VAL A 149 -0.53 14.35 -0.45
CA VAL A 149 -1.46 13.41 0.20
C VAL A 149 -0.76 12.07 0.45
N SER A 150 -1.22 11.36 1.47
CA SER A 150 -0.81 9.98 1.71
C SER A 150 -2.03 9.06 1.80
N ALA A 151 -1.95 7.88 1.23
CA ALA A 151 -3.02 6.90 1.21
C ALA A 151 -2.46 5.47 1.16
N ILE A 152 -3.06 4.59 1.91
CA ILE A 152 -4.29 4.66 2.70
C ILE A 152 -4.01 4.44 4.20
N ASN A 153 -4.92 4.90 5.07
CA ASN A 153 -4.99 4.39 6.43
C ASN A 153 -5.73 3.04 6.44
N THR A 154 -6.02 2.51 7.61
CA THR A 154 -6.66 1.21 7.82
C THR A 154 -8.14 1.19 7.41
N ILE A 155 -8.60 0.02 7.01
CA ILE A 155 -9.98 -0.24 6.56
C ILE A 155 -10.81 -0.71 7.75
N LYS A 156 -12.01 -0.16 7.95
CA LYS A 156 -12.95 -0.64 8.97
C LYS A 156 -13.29 -2.12 8.73
N SER A 157 -13.07 -2.96 9.74
CA SER A 157 -13.23 -4.42 9.60
C SER A 157 -13.61 -5.13 10.89
N ILE A 158 -14.02 -6.39 10.71
CA ILE A 158 -14.06 -7.45 11.70
C ILE A 158 -13.23 -8.61 11.14
N THR A 159 -12.24 -9.10 11.89
CA THR A 159 -11.33 -10.17 11.41
C THR A 159 -11.91 -11.56 11.59
N ASN A 160 -12.24 -11.90 12.81
CA ASN A 160 -12.71 -13.24 13.19
C ASN A 160 -13.89 -13.15 14.16
N ILE A 161 -14.69 -14.20 14.22
CA ILE A 161 -15.74 -14.38 15.24
C ILE A 161 -15.34 -15.53 16.15
N SER A 162 -15.27 -15.26 17.45
CA SER A 162 -15.12 -16.28 18.48
C SER A 162 -16.49 -16.86 18.80
N PHE A 163 -16.71 -18.13 18.53
CA PHE A 163 -17.93 -18.85 18.91
C PHE A 163 -17.99 -19.19 20.41
N GLU A 164 -16.85 -19.16 21.08
CA GLU A 164 -16.79 -19.34 22.54
C GLU A 164 -17.37 -18.15 23.29
N ASN A 165 -17.10 -16.95 22.76
CA ASN A 165 -17.53 -15.68 23.36
C ASN A 165 -18.70 -15.03 22.61
N ASN A 166 -19.12 -15.57 21.47
CA ASN A 166 -20.13 -15.01 20.56
C ASN A 166 -19.87 -13.54 20.22
N THR A 167 -18.61 -13.19 19.97
CA THR A 167 -18.19 -11.83 19.64
C THR A 167 -17.05 -11.82 18.63
N ALA A 168 -16.71 -10.64 18.10
CA ALA A 168 -15.58 -10.47 17.21
C ALA A 168 -14.23 -10.50 17.98
N MET A 169 -13.15 -10.78 17.28
CA MET A 169 -11.79 -10.70 17.82
C MET A 169 -11.18 -9.29 17.61
N PRO A 170 -10.25 -8.85 18.49
CA PRO A 170 -9.94 -9.41 19.79
C PRO A 170 -11.08 -9.17 20.79
N VAL A 171 -11.15 -9.97 21.83
CA VAL A 171 -12.19 -9.88 22.86
C VAL A 171 -11.68 -9.07 24.04
N VAL A 172 -12.41 -8.00 24.38
CA VAL A 172 -12.15 -7.10 25.51
C VAL A 172 -13.37 -7.13 26.41
N ASP A 173 -13.26 -7.69 27.59
CA ASP A 173 -14.36 -7.83 28.55
C ASP A 173 -15.67 -8.38 27.90
N GLY A 174 -15.51 -9.47 27.15
CA GLY A 174 -16.64 -10.13 26.45
C GLY A 174 -17.19 -9.38 25.22
N LYS A 175 -16.59 -8.29 24.78
CA LYS A 175 -17.02 -7.44 23.68
C LYS A 175 -15.90 -7.19 22.68
N SER A 176 -16.23 -6.59 21.55
CA SER A 176 -15.26 -6.13 20.55
C SER A 176 -15.83 -4.94 19.78
N SER A 177 -15.03 -4.37 18.88
CA SER A 177 -15.45 -3.26 18.02
C SER A 177 -15.07 -3.49 16.56
N ILE A 178 -15.73 -2.76 15.64
CA ILE A 178 -15.26 -2.56 14.28
C ILE A 178 -14.05 -1.63 14.37
N SER A 179 -12.92 -2.03 13.77
CA SER A 179 -11.67 -1.25 13.85
C SER A 179 -10.76 -1.43 12.64
N GLY A 180 -9.57 -0.84 12.66
CA GLY A 180 -8.69 -0.74 11.53
C GLY A 180 -8.07 -2.08 11.11
N TYR A 181 -8.07 -2.36 9.82
CA TYR A 181 -7.46 -3.53 9.18
C TYR A 181 -6.35 -3.10 8.22
N SER A 182 -5.19 -3.74 8.28
CA SER A 182 -3.97 -3.47 7.52
C SER A 182 -3.27 -4.77 7.10
N GLY A 183 -2.05 -4.69 6.57
CA GLY A 183 -1.26 -5.84 6.10
C GLY A 183 -1.46 -6.14 4.62
N ALA A 184 -0.87 -7.22 4.11
CA ALA A 184 -0.83 -7.58 2.68
C ALA A 184 -2.20 -7.56 2.00
N ALA A 185 -3.25 -7.96 2.72
CA ALA A 185 -4.61 -8.04 2.20
C ALA A 185 -5.18 -6.69 1.70
N VAL A 186 -4.69 -5.55 2.19
CA VAL A 186 -5.22 -4.23 1.80
C VAL A 186 -4.50 -3.62 0.59
N LYS A 187 -3.37 -4.19 0.12
CA LYS A 187 -2.60 -3.65 -1.01
C LYS A 187 -3.44 -3.37 -2.27
N PRO A 188 -4.30 -4.28 -2.75
CA PRO A 188 -5.09 -4.01 -3.95
C PRO A 188 -6.02 -2.78 -3.82
N ILE A 189 -6.54 -2.56 -2.62
CA ILE A 189 -7.41 -1.42 -2.31
C ILE A 189 -6.58 -0.13 -2.26
N ALA A 190 -5.39 -0.19 -1.64
CA ALA A 190 -4.48 0.93 -1.57
C ALA A 190 -4.00 1.37 -2.98
N LEU A 191 -3.59 0.43 -3.83
CA LEU A 191 -3.21 0.70 -5.22
C LEU A 191 -4.35 1.35 -6.01
N ARG A 192 -5.60 0.86 -5.84
CA ARG A 192 -6.78 1.48 -6.47
C ARG A 192 -6.91 2.95 -6.08
N PHE A 193 -6.86 3.26 -4.78
CA PHE A 193 -7.03 4.64 -4.32
C PHE A 193 -5.87 5.55 -4.76
N CYS A 194 -4.62 5.06 -4.68
CA CYS A 194 -3.47 5.80 -5.19
C CYS A 194 -3.64 6.11 -6.69
N THR A 195 -4.06 5.12 -7.49
CA THR A 195 -4.31 5.32 -8.92
C THR A 195 -5.41 6.36 -9.17
N GLN A 196 -6.55 6.29 -8.46
CA GLN A 196 -7.64 7.26 -8.63
C GLN A 196 -7.19 8.70 -8.34
N VAL A 197 -6.47 8.90 -7.25
CA VAL A 197 -5.96 10.22 -6.88
C VAL A 197 -4.96 10.70 -7.93
N GLN A 198 -4.04 9.84 -8.40
CA GLN A 198 -3.04 10.17 -9.40
C GLN A 198 -3.60 10.37 -10.82
N GLN A 199 -4.77 9.86 -11.13
CA GLN A 199 -5.45 10.09 -12.41
C GLN A 199 -6.42 11.28 -12.38
N SER A 200 -6.65 11.89 -11.21
CA SER A 200 -7.61 13.00 -11.07
C SER A 200 -7.07 14.31 -11.63
N ALA A 201 -7.70 14.82 -12.68
CA ALA A 201 -7.35 16.11 -13.30
C ALA A 201 -7.49 17.29 -12.32
N ASP A 202 -8.48 17.26 -11.42
CA ASP A 202 -8.69 18.30 -10.42
C ASP A 202 -7.56 18.31 -9.38
N VAL A 203 -7.10 17.13 -8.96
CA VAL A 203 -5.97 16.99 -8.06
C VAL A 203 -4.69 17.55 -8.69
N HIS A 204 -4.40 17.20 -9.94
CA HIS A 204 -3.24 17.73 -10.67
C HIS A 204 -3.29 19.25 -10.81
N LYS A 205 -4.44 19.79 -11.17
CA LYS A 205 -4.61 21.25 -11.30
C LYS A 205 -4.36 21.98 -9.99
N LEU A 206 -4.84 21.43 -8.88
CA LEU A 206 -4.65 22.04 -7.54
C LEU A 206 -3.20 21.89 -7.07
N ALA A 207 -2.58 20.73 -7.30
CA ALA A 207 -1.17 20.51 -6.97
C ALA A 207 -0.26 21.45 -7.75
N ALA A 208 -0.51 21.66 -9.06
CA ALA A 208 0.21 22.61 -9.89
C ALA A 208 0.05 24.04 -9.38
N ALA A 209 -1.17 24.45 -8.98
CA ALA A 209 -1.44 25.77 -8.42
C ALA A 209 -0.68 26.01 -7.09
N ASN A 210 -0.46 24.96 -6.31
CA ASN A 210 0.31 24.99 -5.07
C ASN A 210 1.84 24.85 -5.30
N GLY A 211 2.30 24.67 -6.55
CA GLY A 211 3.71 24.48 -6.89
C GLY A 211 4.25 23.07 -6.62
N HIS A 212 3.37 22.09 -6.51
CA HIS A 212 3.69 20.70 -6.14
C HIS A 212 3.36 19.66 -7.24
N ASP A 213 3.28 20.09 -8.51
CA ASP A 213 3.16 19.21 -9.67
C ASP A 213 4.50 19.14 -10.41
N TYR A 214 5.07 17.96 -10.49
CA TYR A 214 6.40 17.71 -11.07
C TYR A 214 6.35 17.00 -12.44
N GLY A 215 5.20 17.05 -13.13
CA GLY A 215 5.04 16.51 -14.48
C GLY A 215 4.86 14.98 -14.56
N HIS A 216 4.96 14.29 -13.43
CA HIS A 216 4.75 12.83 -13.31
C HIS A 216 3.61 12.48 -12.35
N GLY A 217 2.76 13.43 -12.06
CA GLY A 217 1.75 13.39 -11.01
C GLY A 217 2.10 14.30 -9.82
N HIS A 218 1.15 14.48 -8.91
CA HIS A 218 1.37 15.26 -7.71
C HIS A 218 2.13 14.45 -6.66
N GLU A 219 2.65 15.15 -5.64
CA GLU A 219 3.32 14.50 -4.51
C GLU A 219 2.34 13.59 -3.75
N MET A 220 2.63 12.30 -3.73
CA MET A 220 1.83 11.30 -3.05
C MET A 220 2.69 10.25 -2.37
N SER A 221 2.32 9.88 -1.14
CA SER A 221 2.92 8.78 -0.38
C SER A 221 1.98 7.57 -0.37
N GLY A 222 2.47 6.42 -0.85
CA GLY A 222 1.70 5.18 -0.92
C GLY A 222 1.82 4.35 0.36
N ILE A 223 0.68 3.88 0.90
CA ILE A 223 0.61 3.12 2.15
C ILE A 223 -0.39 1.99 2.01
N GLY A 224 -0.05 0.81 2.52
CA GLY A 224 -0.98 -0.31 2.70
C GLY A 224 -0.53 -1.61 2.03
N GLY A 225 -0.16 -2.58 2.85
CA GLY A 225 0.18 -3.92 2.40
C GLY A 225 1.52 -4.05 1.68
N ILE A 226 2.46 -3.14 1.94
CA ILE A 226 3.81 -3.18 1.38
C ILE A 226 4.68 -4.06 2.29
N GLU A 227 5.12 -5.20 1.77
CA GLU A 227 5.96 -6.17 2.48
C GLU A 227 7.28 -6.47 1.75
N THR A 228 7.33 -6.17 0.46
CA THR A 228 8.48 -6.46 -0.41
C THR A 228 8.85 -5.25 -1.26
N TRP A 229 10.06 -5.28 -1.84
CA TRP A 229 10.48 -4.29 -2.83
C TRP A 229 9.53 -4.21 -4.04
N ARG A 230 8.92 -5.34 -4.42
CA ARG A 230 7.95 -5.40 -5.53
C ARG A 230 6.69 -4.63 -5.19
N ASP A 231 6.17 -4.79 -3.97
CA ASP A 231 5.01 -4.01 -3.53
C ASP A 231 5.32 -2.52 -3.57
N ALA A 232 6.50 -2.11 -3.07
CA ALA A 232 6.94 -0.72 -3.15
C ALA A 232 7.03 -0.21 -4.60
N ALA A 233 7.60 -1.02 -5.52
CA ALA A 233 7.68 -0.68 -6.95
C ALA A 233 6.29 -0.52 -7.59
N GLU A 234 5.30 -1.33 -7.21
CA GLU A 234 3.93 -1.21 -7.70
C GLU A 234 3.30 0.14 -7.32
N PHE A 235 3.52 0.63 -6.08
CA PHE A 235 3.06 1.96 -5.67
C PHE A 235 3.76 3.07 -6.45
N LEU A 236 5.07 2.96 -6.68
CA LEU A 236 5.80 3.91 -7.52
C LEU A 236 5.28 3.90 -8.96
N ALA A 237 5.01 2.72 -9.52
CA ALA A 237 4.48 2.58 -10.88
C ALA A 237 3.09 3.23 -11.05
N VAL A 238 2.27 3.32 -9.99
CA VAL A 238 1.01 4.08 -10.01
C VAL A 238 1.15 5.52 -9.54
N GLY A 239 2.38 6.08 -9.53
CA GLY A 239 2.64 7.51 -9.36
C GLY A 239 2.97 7.95 -7.94
N CYS A 240 3.03 7.07 -6.93
CA CYS A 240 3.52 7.47 -5.62
C CYS A 240 5.02 7.83 -5.69
N ARG A 241 5.41 8.89 -4.97
CA ARG A 241 6.80 9.37 -4.93
C ARG A 241 7.61 8.70 -3.83
N ASN A 242 6.95 8.21 -2.82
CA ASN A 242 7.51 7.42 -1.72
C ASN A 242 6.48 6.45 -1.19
N VAL A 243 6.91 5.55 -0.30
CA VAL A 243 6.05 4.56 0.34
C VAL A 243 6.22 4.57 1.84
N GLN A 244 5.17 4.15 2.55
CA GLN A 244 5.17 3.97 4.00
C GLN A 244 4.93 2.50 4.33
N VAL A 245 5.72 1.95 5.26
CA VAL A 245 5.67 0.55 5.67
C VAL A 245 5.44 0.48 7.18
N THR A 246 4.40 -0.21 7.60
CA THR A 246 4.03 -0.31 9.03
C THR A 246 3.90 -1.77 9.45
N THR A 247 2.86 -2.48 9.01
CA THR A 247 2.53 -3.85 9.45
C THR A 247 3.66 -4.83 9.17
N ALA A 248 4.34 -4.71 8.03
CA ALA A 248 5.49 -5.54 7.72
C ALA A 248 6.67 -5.33 8.70
N ILE A 249 6.88 -4.10 9.18
CA ILE A 249 7.89 -3.83 10.23
C ILE A 249 7.48 -4.47 11.55
N MET A 250 6.18 -4.44 11.90
CA MET A 250 5.68 -5.12 13.12
C MET A 250 5.90 -6.63 13.03
N GLN A 251 5.75 -7.22 11.86
CA GLN A 251 5.89 -8.65 11.63
C GLN A 251 7.36 -9.10 11.48
N TYR A 252 8.18 -8.35 10.75
CA TYR A 252 9.52 -8.76 10.32
C TYR A 252 10.65 -7.92 10.93
N GLY A 253 10.31 -6.82 11.61
CA GLY A 253 11.28 -5.87 12.15
C GLY A 253 11.85 -4.91 11.10
N TYR A 254 12.66 -3.94 11.55
CA TYR A 254 13.18 -2.85 10.70
C TYR A 254 14.09 -3.32 9.57
N ARG A 255 14.71 -4.48 9.68
CA ARG A 255 15.63 -5.02 8.68
C ARG A 255 14.96 -5.26 7.32
N ILE A 256 13.65 -5.44 7.28
CA ILE A 256 12.89 -5.58 6.02
C ILE A 256 13.09 -4.38 5.07
N VAL A 257 13.43 -3.22 5.63
CA VAL A 257 13.72 -1.99 4.88
C VAL A 257 14.97 -2.15 4.02
N GLU A 258 16.02 -2.72 4.58
CA GLU A 258 17.27 -3.01 3.85
C GLU A 258 17.03 -3.99 2.71
N ASP A 259 16.20 -5.01 2.96
CA ASP A 259 15.82 -6.01 1.95
C ASP A 259 15.02 -5.35 0.81
N MET A 260 14.10 -4.41 1.14
CA MET A 260 13.35 -3.66 0.13
C MET A 260 14.26 -2.76 -0.71
N ILE A 261 15.21 -2.06 -0.10
CA ILE A 261 16.16 -1.18 -0.79
C ILE A 261 17.03 -2.00 -1.73
N ASN A 262 17.59 -3.11 -1.27
CA ASN A 262 18.44 -3.98 -2.06
C ASN A 262 17.68 -4.59 -3.23
N GLY A 263 16.46 -5.10 -2.99
CA GLY A 263 15.61 -5.65 -4.03
C GLY A 263 15.19 -4.61 -5.08
N MET A 264 14.90 -3.36 -4.66
CA MET A 264 14.62 -2.25 -5.57
C MET A 264 15.85 -1.91 -6.43
N GLY A 265 17.03 -1.90 -5.84
CA GLY A 265 18.28 -1.66 -6.58
C GLY A 265 18.52 -2.70 -7.67
N HIS A 266 18.33 -3.98 -7.38
CA HIS A 266 18.44 -5.05 -8.38
C HIS A 266 17.38 -4.94 -9.48
N PHE A 267 16.13 -4.65 -9.12
CA PHE A 267 15.06 -4.42 -10.09
C PHE A 267 15.40 -3.26 -11.06
N MET A 268 15.90 -2.15 -10.53
CA MET A 268 16.30 -1.00 -11.34
C MET A 268 17.48 -1.36 -12.26
N GLU A 269 18.44 -2.13 -11.78
CA GLU A 269 19.58 -2.60 -12.58
C GLU A 269 19.12 -3.52 -13.73
N GLU A 270 18.31 -4.52 -13.45
CA GLU A 270 17.75 -5.44 -14.46
C GLU A 270 16.95 -4.69 -15.55
N ARG A 271 16.28 -3.58 -15.19
CA ARG A 271 15.48 -2.77 -16.10
C ARG A 271 16.24 -1.64 -16.78
N GLY A 272 17.47 -1.38 -16.38
CA GLY A 272 18.27 -0.27 -16.89
C GLY A 272 17.80 1.10 -16.40
N TYR A 273 17.05 1.17 -15.30
CA TYR A 273 16.66 2.41 -14.66
C TYR A 273 17.81 3.01 -13.86
N ASN A 274 18.05 4.32 -14.01
CA ASN A 274 19.11 5.03 -13.31
C ASN A 274 18.63 5.75 -12.05
N LYS A 275 17.34 6.08 -11.99
CA LYS A 275 16.67 6.75 -10.87
C LYS A 275 15.23 6.29 -10.78
N LEU A 276 14.58 6.52 -9.65
CA LEU A 276 13.18 6.14 -9.45
C LEU A 276 12.23 6.84 -10.44
N ASP A 277 12.51 8.10 -10.78
CA ASP A 277 11.71 8.87 -11.74
C ASP A 277 11.59 8.20 -13.12
N ASP A 278 12.50 7.28 -13.47
CA ASP A 278 12.48 6.60 -14.76
C ASP A 278 11.26 5.65 -14.90
N PHE A 279 10.62 5.28 -13.78
CA PHE A 279 9.45 4.40 -13.81
C PHE A 279 8.27 4.86 -12.93
N ILE A 280 8.40 5.95 -12.17
CA ILE A 280 7.27 6.51 -11.41
C ILE A 280 6.14 6.86 -12.38
N GLY A 281 4.92 6.36 -12.08
CA GLY A 281 3.73 6.60 -12.89
C GLY A 281 3.64 5.80 -14.19
N CYS A 282 4.60 4.90 -14.49
CA CYS A 282 4.64 4.17 -15.77
C CYS A 282 3.42 3.29 -16.04
N ALA A 283 2.65 2.91 -15.02
CA ALA A 283 1.44 2.11 -15.16
C ALA A 283 0.17 2.95 -15.40
N LEU A 284 0.16 4.24 -15.06
CA LEU A 284 -1.05 5.06 -15.04
C LEU A 284 -1.76 5.15 -16.40
N SER A 285 -1.00 5.32 -17.48
CA SER A 285 -1.57 5.42 -18.85
C SER A 285 -2.20 4.12 -19.35
N ASN A 286 -1.88 2.99 -18.71
CA ASN A 286 -2.39 1.67 -19.08
C ASN A 286 -3.54 1.19 -18.18
N ILE A 287 -3.92 1.99 -17.19
CA ILE A 287 -5.07 1.73 -16.30
C ILE A 287 -6.20 2.64 -16.78
N ILE A 288 -7.13 2.07 -17.53
CA ILE A 288 -8.22 2.80 -18.22
C ILE A 288 -9.58 2.29 -17.73
N PRO A 289 -10.67 3.04 -17.97
CA PRO A 289 -12.03 2.59 -17.71
C PRO A 289 -12.33 1.24 -18.37
N ALA A 290 -13.11 0.41 -17.70
CA ALA A 290 -13.42 -0.94 -18.18
C ALA A 290 -14.14 -0.94 -19.54
N GLU A 291 -14.93 0.08 -19.82
CA GLU A 291 -15.60 0.29 -21.10
C GLU A 291 -14.64 0.50 -22.27
N ASP A 292 -13.47 1.07 -22.03
CA ASP A 292 -12.46 1.37 -23.05
C ASP A 292 -11.53 0.17 -23.34
N LEU A 293 -11.65 -0.92 -22.56
CA LEU A 293 -10.86 -2.13 -22.79
C LEU A 293 -11.28 -2.83 -24.09
N ASN A 294 -10.28 -3.23 -24.89
CA ASN A 294 -10.53 -3.95 -26.14
C ASN A 294 -11.16 -5.33 -25.87
N ARG A 295 -12.31 -5.57 -26.50
CA ARG A 295 -13.09 -6.82 -26.37
C ARG A 295 -13.21 -7.58 -27.69
N ASP A 296 -12.43 -7.24 -28.70
CA ASP A 296 -12.54 -7.80 -30.06
C ASP A 296 -11.83 -9.14 -30.22
N TYR A 297 -11.17 -9.62 -29.19
CA TYR A 297 -10.43 -10.89 -29.21
C TYR A 297 -10.66 -11.72 -27.95
N LYS A 298 -10.28 -12.99 -28.04
CA LYS A 298 -10.12 -13.91 -26.90
C LYS A 298 -8.65 -14.32 -26.83
N LEU A 299 -8.06 -14.29 -25.66
CA LEU A 299 -6.73 -14.85 -25.39
C LEU A 299 -6.94 -16.24 -24.78
N LEU A 300 -6.61 -17.29 -25.53
CA LEU A 300 -6.83 -18.66 -25.06
C LEU A 300 -5.69 -19.11 -24.12
N PRO A 301 -5.96 -19.97 -23.13
CA PRO A 301 -4.91 -20.58 -22.31
C PRO A 301 -4.12 -21.61 -23.13
N ASN A 302 -2.81 -21.64 -22.90
CA ASN A 302 -1.93 -22.69 -23.39
C ASN A 302 -1.56 -23.63 -22.22
N PHE A 303 -1.65 -24.94 -22.43
CA PHE A 303 -1.34 -25.96 -21.43
C PHE A 303 0.01 -26.62 -21.75
N ASP A 304 0.96 -26.48 -20.83
CA ASP A 304 2.23 -27.23 -20.85
C ASP A 304 1.98 -28.61 -20.21
N TYR A 305 1.81 -29.62 -21.07
CA TYR A 305 1.51 -30.96 -20.61
C TYR A 305 2.70 -31.66 -19.95
N ASP A 306 3.91 -31.20 -20.16
CA ASP A 306 5.11 -31.76 -19.51
C ASP A 306 5.18 -31.32 -18.04
N LYS A 307 4.74 -30.08 -17.75
CA LYS A 307 4.61 -29.58 -16.40
C LYS A 307 3.34 -30.04 -15.68
N CYS A 308 2.32 -30.44 -16.41
CA CYS A 308 1.02 -30.78 -15.84
C CYS A 308 1.10 -32.04 -14.97
N VAL A 309 0.64 -31.95 -13.73
CA VAL A 309 0.61 -33.06 -12.77
C VAL A 309 -0.72 -33.83 -12.75
N GLY A 310 -1.65 -33.53 -13.66
CA GLY A 310 -2.93 -34.21 -13.77
C GLY A 310 -3.87 -34.06 -12.56
N CYS A 311 -3.82 -32.92 -11.86
CA CYS A 311 -4.60 -32.69 -10.65
C CYS A 311 -6.09 -32.34 -10.89
N GLY A 312 -6.48 -31.98 -12.13
CA GLY A 312 -7.85 -31.67 -12.51
C GLY A 312 -8.42 -30.34 -12.02
N ARG A 313 -7.70 -29.51 -11.26
CA ARG A 313 -8.24 -28.24 -10.71
C ARG A 313 -8.75 -27.29 -11.78
N CYS A 314 -8.05 -27.15 -12.91
CA CYS A 314 -8.46 -26.31 -14.03
C CYS A 314 -9.77 -26.79 -14.66
N TYR A 315 -9.94 -28.12 -14.80
CA TYR A 315 -11.18 -28.73 -15.28
C TYR A 315 -12.34 -28.43 -14.32
N VAL A 316 -12.20 -28.82 -13.05
CA VAL A 316 -13.24 -28.61 -12.03
C VAL A 316 -13.65 -27.14 -11.95
N SER A 317 -12.70 -26.21 -11.88
CA SER A 317 -13.02 -24.78 -11.81
C SER A 317 -13.74 -24.27 -13.05
N CYS A 318 -13.39 -24.77 -14.24
CA CYS A 318 -14.05 -24.38 -15.48
C CYS A 318 -15.46 -25.01 -15.57
N TYR A 319 -15.59 -26.26 -15.16
CA TYR A 319 -16.84 -27.00 -15.23
C TYR A 319 -17.89 -26.45 -14.25
N ASP A 320 -17.51 -26.27 -12.97
CA ASP A 320 -18.44 -25.91 -11.91
C ASP A 320 -18.72 -24.38 -11.87
N ALA A 321 -17.71 -23.56 -12.17
CA ALA A 321 -17.77 -22.12 -11.88
C ALA A 321 -17.65 -21.22 -13.10
N ALA A 322 -17.41 -21.76 -14.33
CA ALA A 322 -17.18 -20.94 -15.49
C ALA A 322 -17.92 -21.43 -16.75
N HIS A 323 -17.19 -21.73 -17.84
CA HIS A 323 -17.74 -21.83 -19.18
C HIS A 323 -17.81 -23.25 -19.72
N GLN A 324 -17.45 -24.27 -18.90
CA GLN A 324 -17.45 -25.70 -19.31
C GLN A 324 -16.63 -25.91 -20.59
N ALA A 325 -15.52 -25.21 -20.69
CA ALA A 325 -14.66 -25.10 -21.86
C ALA A 325 -13.41 -25.95 -21.76
N ILE A 326 -13.29 -26.77 -20.74
CA ILE A 326 -12.20 -27.74 -20.54
C ILE A 326 -12.84 -29.11 -20.37
N ASP A 327 -12.51 -30.01 -21.27
CA ASP A 327 -12.83 -31.43 -21.19
C ASP A 327 -11.72 -32.15 -20.43
N TRP A 328 -12.07 -33.23 -19.74
CA TRP A 328 -11.10 -34.03 -19.03
C TRP A 328 -10.83 -35.35 -19.76
N ASN A 329 -9.59 -35.53 -20.19
CA ASN A 329 -9.17 -36.79 -20.77
C ASN A 329 -8.75 -37.75 -19.64
N GLU A 330 -9.58 -38.76 -19.39
CA GLU A 330 -9.39 -39.74 -18.30
C GLU A 330 -8.15 -40.63 -18.50
N GLU A 331 -7.87 -41.03 -19.73
CA GLU A 331 -6.75 -41.93 -20.04
C GLU A 331 -5.40 -41.20 -19.81
N LYS A 332 -5.29 -40.00 -20.34
CA LYS A 332 -4.08 -39.18 -20.22
C LYS A 332 -4.00 -38.42 -18.91
N ARG A 333 -5.12 -38.27 -18.16
CA ARG A 333 -5.28 -37.40 -17.00
C ARG A 333 -4.85 -35.97 -17.32
N ARG A 334 -5.40 -35.40 -18.39
CA ARG A 334 -5.05 -34.06 -18.91
C ARG A 334 -6.29 -33.25 -19.25
N PRO A 335 -6.25 -31.92 -19.07
CA PRO A 335 -7.28 -31.02 -19.58
C PRO A 335 -7.15 -30.86 -21.10
N GLU A 336 -8.27 -30.80 -21.79
CA GLU A 336 -8.36 -30.49 -23.23
C GLU A 336 -9.30 -29.31 -23.42
N LEU A 337 -8.84 -28.30 -24.16
CA LEU A 337 -9.63 -27.07 -24.38
C LEU A 337 -10.63 -27.30 -25.52
N ASN A 338 -11.90 -26.95 -25.31
CA ASN A 338 -12.93 -26.95 -26.34
C ASN A 338 -13.32 -25.53 -26.81
N ASP A 339 -14.22 -25.45 -27.80
CA ASP A 339 -14.61 -24.18 -28.46
C ASP A 339 -15.42 -23.22 -27.57
N ASN A 340 -15.93 -23.67 -26.43
CA ASN A 340 -16.66 -22.81 -25.49
C ASN A 340 -15.75 -21.83 -24.75
N CYS A 341 -14.42 -21.96 -24.87
CA CYS A 341 -13.49 -21.10 -24.15
C CYS A 341 -13.69 -19.61 -24.53
N VAL A 342 -13.83 -18.79 -23.50
CA VAL A 342 -13.96 -17.32 -23.63
C VAL A 342 -12.68 -16.59 -23.28
N GLY A 343 -11.61 -17.28 -22.87
CA GLY A 343 -10.33 -16.67 -22.50
C GLY A 343 -10.34 -16.01 -21.10
N CYS A 344 -11.13 -16.49 -20.15
CA CYS A 344 -11.23 -15.87 -18.81
C CYS A 344 -10.03 -16.15 -17.90
N HIS A 345 -9.19 -17.13 -18.24
CA HIS A 345 -7.98 -17.53 -17.49
C HIS A 345 -8.20 -17.96 -16.02
N LEU A 346 -9.40 -18.36 -15.62
CA LEU A 346 -9.64 -18.95 -14.30
C LEU A 346 -8.76 -20.19 -14.09
N CYS A 347 -8.63 -21.03 -15.14
CA CYS A 347 -7.78 -22.23 -15.14
C CYS A 347 -6.31 -21.94 -14.79
N LEU A 348 -5.76 -20.82 -15.26
CA LEU A 348 -4.40 -20.38 -14.94
C LEU A 348 -4.27 -20.02 -13.45
N ASN A 349 -5.24 -19.29 -12.91
CA ASN A 349 -5.19 -18.82 -11.52
C ASN A 349 -5.35 -19.94 -10.48
N VAL A 350 -6.00 -21.06 -10.83
CA VAL A 350 -6.18 -22.19 -9.92
C VAL A 350 -5.13 -23.29 -10.08
N CYS A 351 -4.27 -23.19 -11.09
CA CYS A 351 -3.23 -24.16 -11.33
C CYS A 351 -2.17 -24.12 -10.23
N PRO A 352 -1.88 -25.25 -9.53
CA PRO A 352 -0.88 -25.28 -8.48
C PRO A 352 0.55 -25.34 -9.01
N VAL A 353 0.72 -25.57 -10.31
CA VAL A 353 2.02 -25.68 -10.96
C VAL A 353 2.30 -24.40 -11.74
N GLN A 354 3.36 -23.73 -11.33
CA GLN A 354 3.78 -22.49 -11.96
C GLN A 354 4.08 -22.67 -13.45
N GLU A 355 3.62 -21.73 -14.27
CA GLU A 355 3.83 -21.74 -15.73
C GLU A 355 3.35 -23.00 -16.47
N CYS A 356 2.56 -23.86 -15.82
CA CYS A 356 1.92 -24.97 -16.48
C CYS A 356 0.77 -24.53 -17.39
N ILE A 357 0.08 -23.47 -17.03
CA ILE A 357 -0.94 -22.82 -17.87
C ILE A 357 -0.50 -21.37 -18.08
N THR A 358 -0.39 -20.96 -19.32
CA THR A 358 0.05 -19.62 -19.71
C THR A 358 -0.93 -19.00 -20.71
N PRO A 359 -0.94 -17.66 -20.86
CA PRO A 359 -1.58 -17.05 -22.02
C PRO A 359 -1.02 -17.59 -23.33
N GLY A 360 -1.90 -17.98 -24.27
CA GLY A 360 -1.54 -18.64 -25.52
C GLY A 360 -2.03 -17.88 -26.76
N GLU A 361 -2.81 -18.52 -27.61
CA GLU A 361 -3.26 -17.99 -28.88
C GLU A 361 -4.31 -16.88 -28.73
N ILE A 362 -4.20 -15.83 -29.56
CA ILE A 362 -5.22 -14.79 -29.72
C ILE A 362 -6.19 -15.20 -30.83
N LYS A 363 -7.46 -15.39 -30.52
CA LYS A 363 -8.53 -15.57 -31.51
C LYS A 363 -9.37 -14.28 -31.60
N TRP A 364 -9.38 -13.66 -32.78
CA TRP A 364 -10.21 -12.49 -33.07
C TRP A 364 -11.67 -12.91 -33.26
N LYS A 365 -12.59 -12.06 -32.82
CA LYS A 365 -14.02 -12.23 -33.10
C LYS A 365 -14.30 -12.00 -34.58
N GLU A 366 -15.34 -12.64 -35.11
CA GLU A 366 -15.73 -12.51 -36.53
C GLU A 366 -15.90 -11.02 -36.92
N GLY A 367 -15.33 -10.65 -38.09
CA GLY A 367 -15.37 -9.29 -38.62
C GLY A 367 -14.44 -8.31 -37.92
N ARG A 368 -13.59 -8.74 -37.00
CA ARG A 368 -12.61 -7.91 -36.31
C ARG A 368 -11.20 -8.27 -36.77
N THR A 369 -10.36 -7.26 -36.91
CA THR A 369 -8.95 -7.41 -37.31
C THR A 369 -8.04 -6.73 -36.29
N GLN A 370 -6.80 -7.13 -36.26
CA GLN A 370 -5.76 -6.51 -35.46
C GLN A 370 -5.50 -5.08 -35.99
N THR A 371 -6.05 -4.07 -35.35
CA THR A 371 -5.49 -2.73 -35.42
C THR A 371 -4.24 -2.75 -34.55
N GLU A 372 -3.07 -2.48 -35.15
CA GLU A 372 -1.72 -2.57 -34.60
C GLU A 372 -1.62 -2.42 -33.06
N ILE A 373 -1.85 -3.52 -32.34
CA ILE A 373 -1.50 -3.61 -30.94
C ILE A 373 -0.03 -4.04 -30.92
N SER A 374 0.85 -3.13 -30.56
CA SER A 374 2.26 -3.43 -30.40
C SER A 374 2.41 -4.63 -29.46
N PHE A 375 2.91 -5.76 -29.97
CA PHE A 375 3.21 -6.99 -29.24
C PHE A 375 4.13 -6.78 -28.03
N ARG A 376 4.75 -5.62 -27.88
CA ARG A 376 5.59 -5.26 -26.74
C ARG A 376 4.86 -5.25 -25.40
N ASN A 377 3.54 -5.07 -25.38
CA ASN A 377 2.75 -5.00 -24.13
C ASN A 377 2.29 -6.38 -23.61
N PHE A 378 2.33 -7.43 -24.41
CA PHE A 378 1.87 -8.77 -24.00
C PHE A 378 2.93 -9.60 -23.26
N ILE A 379 4.22 -9.30 -23.43
CA ILE A 379 5.33 -10.10 -22.87
C ILE A 379 5.61 -9.76 -21.40
N PHE A 380 5.04 -8.69 -20.87
CA PHE A 380 5.41 -8.16 -19.55
C PHE A 380 4.67 -8.76 -18.34
N CYS A 381 3.69 -9.66 -18.51
CA CYS A 381 3.02 -10.34 -17.39
C CYS A 381 3.70 -11.63 -16.90
N GLN A 382 4.80 -12.05 -17.53
CA GLN A 382 5.56 -13.22 -17.06
C GLN A 382 6.79 -12.77 -16.25
N PHE A 383 6.60 -12.46 -14.98
CA PHE A 383 7.71 -12.33 -14.04
C PHE A 383 7.95 -13.62 -13.29
N ASN A 384 9.15 -14.16 -13.51
CA ASN A 384 9.75 -15.32 -12.87
C ASN A 384 9.63 -15.28 -11.33
N ALA A 385 8.87 -16.22 -10.76
CA ALA A 385 8.84 -16.49 -9.33
C ALA A 385 10.04 -17.35 -8.86
N ASN A 386 11.11 -17.43 -9.63
CA ASN A 386 12.29 -18.25 -9.29
C ASN A 386 13.18 -17.69 -8.18
N LEU A 387 12.83 -16.56 -7.55
CA LEU A 387 13.63 -15.97 -6.47
C LEU A 387 13.18 -16.35 -5.05
N LEU A 388 12.04 -17.06 -4.89
CA LEU A 388 11.55 -17.42 -3.54
C LEU A 388 12.37 -18.53 -2.85
N ASN A 389 13.20 -19.26 -3.56
CA ASN A 389 13.97 -20.41 -3.01
C ASN A 389 15.36 -20.06 -2.50
N LEU A 390 15.85 -18.81 -2.65
CA LEU A 390 17.20 -18.45 -2.20
C LEU A 390 17.25 -17.77 -0.82
N ILE A 391 16.12 -17.30 -0.29
CA ILE A 391 16.08 -16.50 0.96
C ILE A 391 16.05 -17.33 2.24
N VAL A 392 15.78 -18.63 2.17
CA VAL A 392 15.69 -19.49 3.38
C VAL A 392 17.05 -19.88 3.98
N ARG A 393 18.19 -19.58 3.36
CA ARG A 393 19.52 -20.10 3.80
C ARG A 393 20.42 -19.14 4.59
N PHE A 394 20.05 -17.89 4.87
CA PHE A 394 20.96 -16.94 5.54
C PHE A 394 20.50 -16.37 6.90
N ALA A 395 19.55 -16.98 7.59
CA ALA A 395 19.11 -16.54 8.90
C ALA A 395 19.78 -17.32 10.06
N GLN A 396 21.10 -17.44 10.06
CA GLN A 396 21.85 -17.91 11.22
C GLN A 396 23.20 -17.20 11.33
N SER A 397 23.24 -16.03 11.95
CA SER A 397 24.35 -15.58 12.82
C SER A 397 24.16 -14.11 13.24
N GLY A 398 24.24 -13.85 14.53
CA GLY A 398 24.62 -12.53 15.04
C GLY A 398 23.64 -11.82 15.95
N SER A 399 23.78 -12.11 17.20
CA SER A 399 23.29 -11.43 18.41
C SER A 399 23.29 -9.90 18.31
N ILE A 400 22.14 -9.26 18.54
CA ILE A 400 22.03 -7.88 19.02
C ILE A 400 21.08 -7.84 20.21
N ARG A 401 21.56 -7.20 21.28
CA ARG A 401 20.95 -7.12 22.61
C ARG A 401 19.61 -6.38 22.61
N LYS A 402 18.64 -6.96 23.28
CA LYS A 402 17.37 -6.35 23.67
C LYS A 402 17.62 -5.13 24.56
N ASN A 403 17.11 -3.96 24.18
CA ASN A 403 16.69 -2.95 25.14
C ASN A 403 15.61 -2.04 24.54
N HIS A 404 14.52 -1.95 25.28
CA HIS A 404 13.41 -1.00 25.22
C HIS A 404 12.36 -1.12 24.11
N ARG A 405 11.17 -1.54 24.53
CA ARG A 405 9.89 -1.48 23.83
C ARG A 405 9.49 0.00 23.61
N ASN A 406 9.80 0.53 22.46
CA ASN A 406 9.16 1.71 21.91
C ASN A 406 8.88 1.42 20.43
N SER A 407 7.62 1.42 20.05
CA SER A 407 7.20 1.23 18.67
C SER A 407 7.57 2.47 17.86
N PHE A 408 8.52 2.34 16.95
CA PHE A 408 8.93 3.37 16.01
C PHE A 408 8.37 3.03 14.63
N TYR A 409 7.82 4.00 13.92
CA TYR A 409 7.48 3.87 12.52
C TYR A 409 8.60 4.47 11.68
N ILE A 410 9.05 3.73 10.68
CA ILE A 410 10.00 4.23 9.69
C ILE A 410 9.23 4.40 8.39
N ASN A 411 9.16 5.64 7.92
CA ASN A 411 8.78 5.93 6.56
C ASN A 411 10.05 6.00 5.72
N ILE A 412 10.09 5.18 4.67
CA ILE A 412 11.23 5.14 3.79
C ILE A 412 10.89 5.99 2.58
N SER A 413 11.47 7.16 2.54
CA SER A 413 11.53 7.92 1.30
C SER A 413 12.75 7.42 0.53
N ILE A 414 12.52 6.64 -0.51
CA ILE A 414 13.56 6.24 -1.46
C ILE A 414 13.68 7.38 -2.47
N ASN A 415 14.32 8.48 -2.06
CA ASN A 415 14.64 9.58 -2.96
C ASN A 415 16.13 9.47 -3.34
N ASN A 416 16.40 9.45 -4.66
CA ASN A 416 17.73 9.51 -5.26
C ASN A 416 18.66 8.29 -5.07
N ILE A 417 18.30 7.17 -5.71
CA ILE A 417 19.30 6.19 -6.12
C ILE A 417 19.92 6.70 -7.42
N THR A 418 21.14 7.21 -7.36
CA THR A 418 21.90 7.63 -8.55
C THR A 418 23.10 6.72 -8.75
N ARG A 419 23.36 6.30 -9.98
CA ARG A 419 24.57 5.55 -10.37
C ARG A 419 25.75 6.54 -10.56
N SER A 420 26.82 6.37 -9.80
CA SER A 420 28.13 6.87 -10.19
C SER A 420 29.05 5.68 -10.46
N SER A 421 29.83 5.79 -11.52
CA SER A 421 30.74 4.76 -12.08
C SER A 421 31.33 3.81 -11.03
N GLY A 422 30.80 2.58 -10.97
CA GLY A 422 31.45 1.44 -10.31
C GLY A 422 31.06 1.15 -8.86
N ASN A 423 30.30 2.02 -8.17
CA ASN A 423 29.80 1.75 -6.82
C ASN A 423 28.41 2.34 -6.65
N ILE A 424 27.46 1.51 -6.19
CA ILE A 424 26.14 1.98 -5.77
C ILE A 424 26.35 2.75 -4.46
N ARG A 425 26.35 4.06 -4.50
CA ARG A 425 26.23 4.88 -3.28
C ARG A 425 24.74 5.05 -3.01
N ASN A 426 24.25 4.30 -2.05
CA ASN A 426 22.89 4.44 -1.52
C ASN A 426 22.84 5.73 -0.68
N ASN A 427 22.50 6.86 -1.30
CA ASN A 427 22.01 8.00 -0.56
C ASN A 427 20.52 7.73 -0.30
N CYS A 428 20.26 6.82 0.62
CA CYS A 428 18.90 6.55 1.10
C CYS A 428 18.61 7.54 2.22
N ASN A 429 17.78 8.54 1.95
CA ASN A 429 17.22 9.35 3.02
C ASN A 429 16.11 8.54 3.69
N ILE A 430 16.44 7.95 4.82
CA ILE A 430 15.47 7.26 5.66
C ILE A 430 14.72 8.32 6.44
N SER A 431 13.43 8.51 6.13
CA SER A 431 12.57 9.38 6.90
C SER A 431 11.96 8.58 8.05
N PHE A 432 12.26 8.98 9.29
CA PHE A 432 11.63 8.39 10.47
C PHE A 432 10.30 9.10 10.72
N TYR A 433 9.19 8.39 10.56
CA TYR A 433 7.91 8.85 11.05
C TYR A 433 7.86 8.64 12.55
N TYR A 434 7.93 9.73 13.30
CA TYR A 434 7.52 9.74 14.68
C TYR A 434 6.07 10.16 14.75
N GLY A 435 5.21 9.27 14.40
CA GLY A 435 3.82 9.30 14.77
C GLY A 435 3.61 8.12 15.70
N VAL A 436 3.12 8.31 16.86
CA VAL A 436 2.55 7.23 17.62
C VAL A 436 1.25 6.88 16.92
N TYR A 437 1.41 6.23 15.80
CA TYR A 437 0.45 5.36 15.22
C TYR A 437 0.95 3.96 15.48
N GLN A 438 0.36 3.37 16.41
CA GLN A 438 0.30 1.95 16.45
C GLN A 438 -0.76 1.59 15.41
N ALA A 439 -0.35 0.89 14.35
CA ALA A 439 -1.23 0.43 13.29
C ALA A 439 -2.27 -0.54 13.81
#